data_b826ab338da04413926070588f8cf3dc
#
_entry.id   b826ab338da04413926070588f8cf3dc
#
_cell.length_a   1.000
_cell.length_b   1.000
_cell.length_c   1.000
_cell.angle_alpha   90.00
_cell.angle_beta   90.00
_cell.angle_gamma   90.00
#
_symmetry.space_group_name_H-M   'P 1'
#
loop_
_entity.id
_entity.type
_entity.pdbx_description
1 polymer ?
#
loop_
_entity_poly.entity_id
_entity_poly.type
_entity_poly.pdbx_seq_one_letter_code
_entity_poly.pdbx_strand_id
1 'polypeptide(L)'
;MKKEIATLFLMTSVWAAQAQGTFTIEGQVKNVEDGALITLFRLDGNVGSSIGVDTIRNGHFRFQAETLGNETEIVDMMGRSDKFPSMSLRLWVRPGDNIRISGENTLIRTWDV
;
A
#
# COMPACT_ATOMS: atom_id res chain seq x y z
N MET A 1 -35.95 -3.91 -20.88
CA MET A 1 -35.38 -4.90 -19.96
C MET A 1 -34.10 -5.55 -20.47
N LYS A 2 -34.14 -6.06 -21.72
CA LYS A 2 -32.94 -6.70 -22.27
C LYS A 2 -31.72 -5.75 -22.35
N LYS A 3 -31.98 -4.46 -22.67
CA LYS A 3 -30.91 -3.48 -22.77
C LYS A 3 -30.25 -3.20 -21.42
N GLU A 4 -31.02 -3.20 -20.36
CA GLU A 4 -30.52 -2.95 -19.04
C GLU A 4 -29.60 -4.09 -18.56
N ILE A 5 -30.00 -5.32 -18.84
CA ILE A 5 -29.21 -6.49 -18.49
C ILE A 5 -27.86 -6.48 -19.21
N ALA A 6 -27.86 -6.12 -20.49
CA ALA A 6 -26.62 -6.05 -21.26
C ALA A 6 -25.66 -5.00 -20.73
N THR A 7 -26.18 -3.85 -20.33
CA THR A 7 -25.37 -2.78 -19.76
C THR A 7 -24.73 -3.21 -18.46
N LEU A 8 -25.46 -3.84 -17.59
CA LEU A 8 -24.94 -4.35 -16.32
C LEU A 8 -23.82 -5.37 -16.55
N PHE A 9 -23.98 -6.23 -17.53
CA PHE A 9 -22.99 -7.24 -17.85
C PHE A 9 -21.66 -6.61 -18.28
N LEU A 10 -21.73 -5.59 -19.12
CA LEU A 10 -20.52 -4.88 -19.56
C LEU A 10 -19.82 -4.19 -18.41
N MET A 11 -20.54 -3.57 -17.51
CA MET A 11 -19.94 -2.93 -16.33
C MET A 11 -19.24 -3.94 -15.44
N THR A 12 -19.82 -5.10 -15.25
CA THR A 12 -19.21 -6.16 -14.44
C THR A 12 -17.88 -6.61 -15.05
N SER A 13 -17.81 -6.75 -16.37
CA SER A 13 -16.57 -7.15 -17.04
C SER A 13 -15.44 -6.13 -16.83
N VAL A 14 -15.75 -4.85 -16.96
CA VAL A 14 -14.77 -3.78 -16.75
C VAL A 14 -14.28 -3.80 -15.30
N TRP A 15 -15.19 -4.01 -14.36
CA TRP A 15 -14.83 -4.09 -12.94
C TRP A 15 -13.85 -5.23 -12.66
N ALA A 16 -14.13 -6.41 -13.19
CA ALA A 16 -13.26 -7.56 -12.98
C ALA A 16 -11.84 -7.30 -13.54
N ALA A 17 -11.75 -6.65 -14.71
CA ALA A 17 -10.45 -6.34 -15.29
C ALA A 17 -9.66 -5.35 -14.44
N GLN A 18 -10.34 -4.36 -13.85
CA GLN A 18 -9.68 -3.35 -13.01
C GLN A 18 -9.31 -3.89 -11.64
N ALA A 19 -10.01 -4.91 -11.14
CA ALA A 19 -9.73 -5.48 -9.84
C ALA A 19 -8.43 -6.30 -9.82
N GLN A 20 -7.95 -6.71 -10.98
CA GLN A 20 -6.68 -7.42 -11.08
C GLN A 20 -5.54 -6.43 -10.99
N GLY A 21 -4.48 -6.81 -10.30
CA GLY A 21 -3.29 -6.03 -10.27
C GLY A 21 -3.27 -4.90 -9.25
N THR A 22 -4.01 -5.03 -8.16
CA THR A 22 -3.91 -4.09 -7.03
C THR A 22 -3.49 -4.83 -5.77
N PHE A 23 -2.86 -4.10 -4.86
CA PHE A 23 -2.56 -4.59 -3.52
C PHE A 23 -2.91 -3.51 -2.50
N THR A 24 -3.13 -3.92 -1.27
CA THR A 24 -3.47 -3.03 -0.16
C THR A 24 -2.53 -3.29 1.00
N ILE A 25 -2.09 -2.22 1.65
CA ILE A 25 -1.32 -2.29 2.88
C ILE A 25 -2.06 -1.47 3.92
N GLU A 26 -2.36 -2.06 5.05
CA GLU A 26 -2.98 -1.37 6.18
C GLU A 26 -2.10 -1.55 7.40
N GLY A 27 -1.92 -0.47 8.15
CA GLY A 27 -1.11 -0.52 9.35
C GLY A 27 -1.79 0.06 10.55
N GLN A 28 -1.42 -0.49 11.71
CA GLN A 28 -1.79 0.07 12.99
C GLN A 28 -0.57 0.03 13.89
N VAL A 29 -0.09 1.21 14.26
CA VAL A 29 1.16 1.35 15.01
C VAL A 29 0.89 2.20 16.24
N LYS A 30 1.66 1.92 17.29
CA LYS A 30 1.56 2.62 18.56
C LYS A 30 2.71 3.60 18.70
N ASN A 31 2.50 4.62 19.52
CA ASN A 31 3.54 5.60 19.89
C ASN A 31 4.09 6.36 18.68
N VAL A 32 3.24 6.60 17.72
CA VAL A 32 3.55 7.44 16.56
C VAL A 32 2.58 8.62 16.56
N GLU A 33 3.11 9.83 16.47
CA GLU A 33 2.32 11.04 16.52
C GLU A 33 1.40 11.16 15.30
N ASP A 34 0.22 11.70 15.52
CA ASP A 34 -0.69 12.06 14.43
C ASP A 34 -0.01 13.07 13.51
N GLY A 35 -0.23 12.91 12.22
CA GLY A 35 0.34 13.80 11.23
C GLY A 35 1.68 13.34 10.68
N ALA A 36 2.27 12.28 11.22
CA ALA A 36 3.50 11.71 10.67
C ALA A 36 3.22 11.17 9.27
N LEU A 37 4.11 11.47 8.34
CA LEU A 37 3.98 11.05 6.95
C LEU A 37 4.75 9.75 6.71
N ILE A 38 4.13 8.88 5.92
CA ILE A 38 4.75 7.63 5.51
C ILE A 38 4.60 7.51 3.99
N THR A 39 5.66 7.09 3.33
CA THR A 39 5.69 7.00 1.87
C THR A 39 6.00 5.57 1.45
N LEU A 40 5.33 5.13 0.41
CA LEU A 40 5.56 3.83 -0.21
C LEU A 40 6.30 4.03 -1.53
N PHE A 41 7.42 3.35 -1.69
CA PHE A 41 8.25 3.39 -2.89
C PHE A 41 8.23 2.04 -3.59
N ARG A 42 8.15 2.09 -4.91
CA ARG A 42 8.37 0.90 -5.75
C ARG A 42 9.83 0.89 -6.16
N LEU A 43 10.46 -0.26 -6.05
CA LEU A 43 11.85 -0.42 -6.47
C LEU A 43 11.88 -1.04 -7.86
N ASP A 44 12.55 -0.35 -8.78
CA ASP A 44 12.78 -0.82 -10.14
C ASP A 44 14.29 -0.73 -10.37
N GLY A 45 14.96 -1.86 -10.17
CA GLY A 45 16.42 -1.87 -10.14
C GLY A 45 16.96 -1.06 -8.98
N ASN A 46 17.74 -0.01 -9.28
CA ASN A 46 18.31 0.88 -8.27
C ASN A 46 17.52 2.16 -8.09
N VAL A 47 16.38 2.30 -8.75
CA VAL A 47 15.57 3.52 -8.72
C VAL A 47 14.29 3.25 -7.95
N GLY A 48 14.01 4.10 -6.97
CA GLY A 48 12.76 4.08 -6.23
C GLY A 48 11.81 5.15 -6.75
N SER A 49 10.55 4.78 -6.95
CA SER A 49 9.49 5.70 -7.34
C SER A 49 8.43 5.74 -6.27
N SER A 50 8.02 6.93 -5.85
CA SER A 50 6.94 7.07 -4.87
C SER A 50 5.62 6.66 -5.53
N ILE A 51 4.93 5.71 -4.91
CA ILE A 51 3.63 5.24 -5.40
C ILE A 51 2.50 5.53 -4.42
N GLY A 52 2.82 6.08 -3.26
CA GLY A 52 1.79 6.48 -2.31
C GLY A 52 2.39 7.21 -1.13
N VAL A 53 1.59 8.11 -0.57
CA VAL A 53 1.91 8.82 0.68
C VAL A 53 0.65 8.79 1.52
N ASP A 54 0.80 8.52 2.80
CA ASP A 54 -0.31 8.61 3.73
C ASP A 54 0.14 9.29 5.02
N THR A 55 -0.83 9.86 5.70
CA THR A 55 -0.62 10.47 7.00
C THR A 55 -1.13 9.53 8.07
N ILE A 56 -0.30 9.26 9.07
CA ILE A 56 -0.70 8.41 10.19
C ILE A 56 -1.64 9.20 11.11
N ARG A 57 -2.81 8.63 11.37
CA ARG A 57 -3.81 9.21 12.28
C ARG A 57 -4.32 8.13 13.21
N ASN A 58 -4.27 8.38 14.51
CA ASN A 58 -4.61 7.39 15.53
C ASN A 58 -3.87 6.07 15.32
N GLY A 59 -2.63 6.16 14.83
CA GLY A 59 -1.81 5.01 14.55
C GLY A 59 -2.15 4.27 13.25
N HIS A 60 -3.12 4.73 12.48
CA HIS A 60 -3.56 4.06 11.26
C HIS A 60 -2.97 4.68 10.01
N PHE A 61 -2.61 3.82 9.06
CA PHE A 61 -2.29 4.24 7.71
C PHE A 61 -2.76 3.16 6.72
N ARG A 62 -2.92 3.56 5.45
CA ARG A 62 -3.39 2.67 4.41
C ARG A 62 -2.83 3.08 3.06
N PHE A 63 -2.38 2.08 2.30
CA PHE A 63 -1.98 2.25 0.91
C PHE A 63 -2.76 1.30 0.04
N GLN A 64 -3.10 1.77 -1.15
CA GLN A 64 -3.66 0.94 -2.20
C GLN A 64 -3.00 1.36 -3.50
N ALA A 65 -2.42 0.41 -4.21
CA ALA A 65 -1.69 0.70 -5.42
C ALA A 65 -1.84 -0.41 -6.44
N GLU A 66 -1.60 -0.07 -7.70
CA GLU A 66 -1.62 -1.04 -8.78
C GLU A 66 -0.27 -1.75 -8.85
N THR A 67 -0.31 -3.02 -9.23
CA THR A 67 0.90 -3.78 -9.55
C THR A 67 1.27 -3.56 -11.00
N LEU A 68 2.56 -3.77 -11.33
CA LEU A 68 3.01 -3.66 -12.72
C LEU A 68 2.63 -4.87 -13.55
N GLY A 69 2.42 -6.03 -12.90
CA GLY A 69 2.07 -7.27 -13.59
C GLY A 69 1.57 -8.29 -12.59
N ASN A 70 1.74 -9.56 -12.92
CA ASN A 70 1.28 -10.67 -12.10
C ASN A 70 2.35 -11.24 -11.17
N GLU A 71 3.56 -10.71 -11.25
CA GLU A 71 4.68 -11.21 -10.48
C GLU A 71 4.81 -10.45 -9.15
N THR A 72 5.62 -11.01 -8.27
CA THR A 72 5.96 -10.38 -7.00
C THR A 72 6.80 -9.13 -7.24
N GLU A 73 6.45 -8.05 -6.59
CA GLU A 73 7.18 -6.79 -6.64
C GLU A 73 7.73 -6.45 -5.26
N ILE A 74 8.78 -5.64 -5.25
CA ILE A 74 9.38 -5.14 -4.02
C ILE A 74 8.96 -3.70 -3.83
N VAL A 75 8.44 -3.39 -2.64
CA VAL A 75 8.14 -2.02 -2.24
C VAL A 75 8.81 -1.72 -0.92
N ASP A 76 9.23 -0.47 -0.73
CA ASP A 76 9.81 0.00 0.52
C ASP A 76 8.90 1.06 1.13
N MET A 77 8.65 0.93 2.41
CA MET A 77 7.88 1.91 3.17
C MET A 77 8.83 2.70 4.05
N MET A 78 8.75 4.03 3.99
CA MET A 78 9.65 4.93 4.70
C MET A 78 8.86 6.03 5.39
N GLY A 79 9.31 6.39 6.58
CA GLY A 79 8.80 7.57 7.27
C GLY A 79 9.40 8.84 6.68
N ARG A 80 8.55 9.84 6.47
CA ARG A 80 8.94 11.10 5.85
C ARG A 80 8.93 12.28 6.82
N SER A 81 8.64 12.05 8.08
CA SER A 81 8.69 13.11 9.07
C SER A 81 9.99 13.04 9.86
N ASP A 82 10.36 14.15 10.49
CA ASP A 82 11.53 14.22 11.36
C ASP A 82 11.40 13.33 12.61
N LYS A 83 10.23 12.77 12.83
CA LYS A 83 9.96 11.87 13.96
C LYS A 83 10.43 10.44 13.69
N PHE A 84 10.72 10.10 12.45
CA PHE A 84 11.16 8.76 12.10
C PHE A 84 12.67 8.74 11.87
N PRO A 85 13.36 7.74 12.42
CA PRO A 85 14.73 7.46 12.00
C PRO A 85 14.78 7.12 10.51
N SER A 86 15.93 7.34 9.89
CA SER A 86 16.12 7.02 8.47
C SER A 86 16.21 5.51 8.28
N MET A 87 15.06 4.85 8.20
CA MET A 87 15.00 3.41 7.95
C MET A 87 13.72 3.08 7.18
N SER A 88 13.73 1.92 6.56
CA SER A 88 12.61 1.48 5.75
C SER A 88 12.22 0.05 6.09
N LEU A 89 11.00 -0.32 5.72
CA LEU A 89 10.50 -1.68 5.78
C LEU A 89 10.26 -2.16 4.36
N ARG A 90 10.92 -3.23 4.00
CA ARG A 90 10.79 -3.81 2.67
C ARG A 90 9.71 -4.88 2.65
N LEU A 91 8.85 -4.81 1.66
CA LEU A 91 7.74 -5.73 1.50
C LEU A 91 7.74 -6.33 0.11
N TRP A 92 7.29 -7.57 0.03
CA TRP A 92 7.08 -8.25 -1.24
C TRP A 92 5.57 -8.35 -1.44
N VAL A 93 5.08 -7.80 -2.55
CA VAL A 93 3.65 -7.69 -2.82
C VAL A 93 3.31 -8.36 -4.15
N ARG A 94 2.11 -8.90 -4.24
CA ARG A 94 1.56 -9.50 -5.44
C ARG A 94 0.15 -8.97 -5.67
N PRO A 95 -0.38 -9.10 -6.89
CA PRO A 95 -1.77 -8.71 -7.14
C PRO A 95 -2.72 -9.44 -6.21
N GLY A 96 -3.65 -8.68 -5.62
CA GLY A 96 -4.63 -9.21 -4.70
C GLY A 96 -4.19 -9.30 -3.25
N ASP A 97 -2.94 -8.97 -2.95
CA ASP A 97 -2.46 -9.02 -1.56
C ASP A 97 -3.13 -7.96 -0.71
N ASN A 98 -3.42 -8.35 0.52
CA ASN A 98 -3.94 -7.46 1.54
C ASN A 98 -3.05 -7.63 2.77
N ILE A 99 -2.07 -6.75 2.89
CA ILE A 99 -1.01 -6.86 3.89
C ILE A 99 -1.39 -6.01 5.10
N ARG A 100 -1.24 -6.60 6.29
CA ARG A 100 -1.47 -5.90 7.55
C ARG A 100 -0.16 -5.77 8.30
N ILE A 101 0.05 -4.58 8.84
CA ILE A 101 1.28 -4.24 9.56
C ILE A 101 0.90 -3.75 10.95
N SER A 102 1.67 -4.17 11.94
CA SER A 102 1.55 -3.68 13.30
C SER A 102 2.91 -3.27 13.85
N GLY A 103 2.94 -2.28 14.71
CA GLY A 103 4.19 -1.80 15.27
C GLY A 103 3.98 -1.11 16.61
N GLU A 104 5.06 -0.98 17.38
CA GLU A 104 5.01 -0.46 18.73
C GLU A 104 5.62 0.95 18.87
N ASN A 105 6.34 1.42 17.84
CA ASN A 105 7.05 2.69 17.90
C ASN A 105 7.43 3.18 16.51
N THR A 106 8.25 4.21 16.44
CA THR A 106 8.69 4.81 15.16
C THR A 106 9.79 4.02 14.44
N LEU A 107 10.21 2.88 14.97
CA LEU A 107 11.25 2.06 14.33
C LEU A 107 10.61 1.16 13.27
N ILE A 108 10.42 1.71 12.08
CA ILE A 108 9.68 1.07 10.99
C ILE A 108 10.21 -0.33 10.68
N ARG A 109 11.53 -0.50 10.73
CA ARG A 109 12.15 -1.80 10.44
C ARG A 109 11.68 -2.91 11.38
N THR A 110 11.22 -2.57 12.57
CA THR A 110 10.78 -3.54 13.57
C THR A 110 9.30 -3.87 13.49
N TRP A 111 8.57 -3.25 12.59
CA TRP A 111 7.14 -3.51 12.46
C TRP A 111 6.90 -4.92 11.91
N ASP A 112 5.85 -5.55 12.41
CA ASP A 112 5.46 -6.90 12.01
C ASP A 112 4.50 -6.83 10.81
N VAL A 113 4.69 -7.78 9.91
CA VAL A 113 3.90 -7.87 8.69
C VAL A 113 2.96 -9.08 8.74
#